data_c658aa5206496fbabd1c88c355a548f3
#
_entry.id   c658aa5206496fbabd1c88c355a548f3
#
_cell.length_a   1.000
_cell.length_b   1.000
_cell.length_c   1.000
_cell.angle_alpha   90.00
_cell.angle_beta   90.00
_cell.angle_gamma   90.00
#
_symmetry.space_group_name_H-M   'P 1'
#
loop_
_entity.id
_entity.type
_entity.pdbx_description
1 polymer ?
#
loop_
_entity_poly.entity_id
_entity_poly.type
_entity_poly.pdbx_seq_one_letter_code
_entity_poly.pdbx_strand_id
1 'polypeptide(L)'
;MAEIKLNKTEQKKQKNLLGQLTKYLPTLQLKKQQLQVEVDGVRTGAEDIMKEMQKVCDSMSSWSALLSQPLPFSVSSIVKVKEVVKTSENIAGVEVPLFESISFSILDYSYLFTPVWLDRAVVEFKDLITLREKYKIIKEKLSLLEEELRQTNIKVNLFEKRMIPECKENIRKIKIFLGDQEIAAICNAKIAKDKLEKKDLPEAV
;
A
#
# COMPACT_ATOMS: atom_id res chain seq x y z
N MET A 1 29.22 -1.19 -0.25
CA MET A 1 28.95 0.28 -0.08
C MET A 1 29.65 0.98 -1.22
N ALA A 2 28.97 1.84 -1.95
CA ALA A 2 29.63 2.63 -3.01
C ALA A 2 30.61 3.62 -2.33
N GLU A 3 31.83 3.73 -2.87
CA GLU A 3 32.80 4.72 -2.40
C GLU A 3 32.27 6.13 -2.66
N ILE A 4 32.14 6.90 -1.60
CA ILE A 4 31.61 8.25 -1.64
C ILE A 4 32.76 9.20 -1.97
N LYS A 5 32.56 10.06 -2.96
CA LYS A 5 33.52 11.10 -3.31
C LYS A 5 33.57 12.17 -2.20
N LEU A 6 34.76 12.38 -1.63
CA LEU A 6 34.96 13.32 -0.54
C LEU A 6 35.23 14.74 -1.06
N ASN A 7 34.16 15.39 -1.61
CA ASN A 7 34.25 16.74 -2.15
C ASN A 7 33.04 17.63 -1.77
N LYS A 8 33.19 18.96 -1.91
CA LYS A 8 32.13 19.95 -1.60
C LYS A 8 30.84 19.72 -2.41
N THR A 9 30.97 19.26 -3.63
CA THR A 9 29.82 19.00 -4.53
C THR A 9 28.98 17.81 -3.99
N GLU A 10 29.64 16.75 -3.60
CA GLU A 10 28.98 15.57 -3.01
C GLU A 10 28.35 15.90 -1.67
N GLN A 11 29.04 16.70 -0.84
CA GLN A 11 28.47 17.18 0.42
C GLN A 11 27.13 17.93 0.20
N LYS A 12 27.09 18.80 -0.83
CA LYS A 12 25.87 19.55 -1.19
C LYS A 12 24.75 18.61 -1.67
N LYS A 13 25.10 17.60 -2.48
CA LYS A 13 24.14 16.57 -2.93
C LYS A 13 23.56 15.82 -1.75
N GLN A 14 24.40 15.34 -0.82
CA GLN A 14 23.97 14.61 0.38
C GLN A 14 23.09 15.46 1.30
N LYS A 15 23.40 16.76 1.45
CA LYS A 15 22.55 17.70 2.21
C LYS A 15 21.20 17.92 1.55
N ASN A 16 21.16 18.08 0.22
CA ASN A 16 19.91 18.24 -0.53
C ASN A 16 19.05 16.98 -0.43
N LEU A 17 19.66 15.81 -0.59
CA LEU A 17 18.97 14.51 -0.45
C LEU A 17 18.40 14.34 0.94
N LEU A 18 19.18 14.62 1.99
CA LEU A 18 18.70 14.59 3.37
C LEU A 18 17.51 15.53 3.58
N GLY A 19 17.57 16.75 3.03
CA GLY A 19 16.47 17.72 3.10
C GLY A 19 15.20 17.21 2.41
N GLN A 20 15.32 16.59 1.24
CA GLN A 20 14.19 15.97 0.53
C GLN A 20 13.59 14.81 1.34
N LEU A 21 14.42 13.87 1.80
CA LEU A 21 13.96 12.72 2.58
C LEU A 21 13.24 13.15 3.86
N THR A 22 13.76 14.16 4.55
CA THR A 22 13.15 14.70 5.78
C THR A 22 11.80 15.38 5.51
N LYS A 23 11.63 15.99 4.33
CA LYS A 23 10.36 16.60 3.92
C LYS A 23 9.32 15.56 3.50
N TYR A 24 9.75 14.50 2.81
CA TYR A 24 8.84 13.46 2.32
C TYR A 24 8.45 12.42 3.37
N LEU A 25 9.28 12.21 4.39
CA LEU A 25 9.01 11.22 5.43
C LEU A 25 7.65 11.44 6.14
N PRO A 26 7.29 12.65 6.61
CA PRO A 26 6.00 12.88 7.25
C PRO A 26 4.80 12.59 6.34
N THR A 27 4.89 12.94 5.05
CA THR A 27 3.80 12.69 4.10
C THR A 27 3.60 11.19 3.84
N LEU A 28 4.69 10.41 3.79
CA LEU A 28 4.62 8.96 3.68
C LEU A 28 4.07 8.31 4.97
N GLN A 29 4.43 8.86 6.14
CA GLN A 29 3.88 8.40 7.42
C GLN A 29 2.37 8.67 7.49
N LEU A 30 1.92 9.84 7.05
CA LEU A 30 0.49 10.18 6.96
C LEU A 30 -0.24 9.24 6.00
N LYS A 31 0.32 9.01 4.79
CA LYS A 31 -0.24 8.04 3.83
C LYS A 31 -0.35 6.64 4.44
N LYS A 32 0.68 6.19 5.17
CA LYS A 32 0.66 4.92 5.88
C LYS A 32 -0.49 4.84 6.90
N GLN A 33 -0.67 5.90 7.70
CA GLN A 33 -1.75 5.95 8.71
C GLN A 33 -3.12 5.91 8.04
N GLN A 34 -3.34 6.69 6.97
CA GLN A 34 -4.58 6.67 6.21
C GLN A 34 -4.89 5.28 5.66
N LEU A 35 -3.91 4.67 4.98
CA LEU A 35 -4.07 3.30 4.46
C LEU A 35 -4.36 2.28 5.56
N GLN A 36 -3.76 2.42 6.74
CA GLN A 36 -4.01 1.52 7.87
C GLN A 36 -5.46 1.61 8.35
N VAL A 37 -5.99 2.81 8.51
CA VAL A 37 -7.38 3.04 8.92
C VAL A 37 -8.35 2.46 7.89
N GLU A 38 -8.07 2.66 6.59
CA GLU A 38 -8.90 2.13 5.51
C GLU A 38 -8.88 0.59 5.46
N VAL A 39 -7.70 -0.02 5.59
CA VAL A 39 -7.55 -1.48 5.65
C VAL A 39 -8.34 -2.06 6.81
N ASP A 40 -8.25 -1.47 7.99
CA ASP A 40 -8.98 -1.93 9.18
C ASP A 40 -10.51 -1.77 9.00
N GLY A 41 -10.95 -0.66 8.38
CA GLY A 41 -12.36 -0.44 8.04
C GLY A 41 -12.89 -1.46 7.02
N VAL A 42 -12.14 -1.72 5.95
CA VAL A 42 -12.52 -2.72 4.93
C VAL A 42 -12.54 -4.13 5.52
N ARG A 43 -11.60 -4.45 6.41
CA ARG A 43 -11.57 -5.75 7.11
C ARG A 43 -12.80 -5.96 7.98
N THR A 44 -13.19 -4.96 8.76
CA THR A 44 -14.43 -4.99 9.55
C THR A 44 -15.66 -5.17 8.66
N GLY A 45 -15.74 -4.43 7.55
CA GLY A 45 -16.81 -4.58 6.58
C GLY A 45 -16.88 -5.97 5.93
N ALA A 46 -15.73 -6.60 5.68
CA ALA A 46 -15.67 -7.97 5.18
C ALA A 46 -16.19 -9.00 6.20
N GLU A 47 -15.86 -8.80 7.50
CA GLU A 47 -16.36 -9.64 8.59
C GLU A 47 -17.88 -9.51 8.74
N ASP A 48 -18.43 -8.30 8.62
CA ASP A 48 -19.87 -8.08 8.73
C ASP A 48 -20.65 -8.72 7.58
N ILE A 49 -20.15 -8.64 6.35
CA ILE A 49 -20.75 -9.37 5.21
C ILE A 49 -20.67 -10.89 5.45
N MET A 50 -19.58 -11.39 6.02
CA MET A 50 -19.45 -12.80 6.34
C MET A 50 -20.48 -13.25 7.37
N LYS A 51 -20.77 -12.42 8.40
CA LYS A 51 -21.84 -12.66 9.37
C LYS A 51 -23.23 -12.64 8.72
N GLU A 52 -23.46 -11.71 7.79
CA GLU A 52 -24.72 -11.67 7.02
C GLU A 52 -24.89 -12.92 6.15
N MET A 53 -23.83 -13.36 5.44
CA MET A 53 -23.85 -14.60 4.69
C MET A 53 -24.19 -15.80 5.60
N GLN A 54 -23.60 -15.87 6.79
CA GLN A 54 -23.89 -16.94 7.75
C GLN A 54 -25.36 -16.94 8.16
N LYS A 55 -25.96 -15.78 8.45
CA LYS A 55 -27.38 -15.67 8.79
C LYS A 55 -28.30 -16.18 7.67
N VAL A 56 -27.95 -15.83 6.40
CA VAL A 56 -28.70 -16.34 5.25
C VAL A 56 -28.55 -17.86 5.12
N CYS A 57 -27.34 -18.39 5.30
CA CYS A 57 -27.10 -19.83 5.28
C CYS A 57 -27.87 -20.55 6.42
N ASP A 58 -27.93 -19.96 7.60
CA ASP A 58 -28.67 -20.53 8.75
C ASP A 58 -30.18 -20.53 8.46
N SER A 59 -30.72 -19.48 7.83
CA SER A 59 -32.14 -19.47 7.40
C SER A 59 -32.42 -20.55 6.36
N MET A 60 -31.50 -20.72 5.39
CA MET A 60 -31.62 -21.75 4.35
C MET A 60 -31.53 -23.17 4.92
N SER A 61 -30.77 -23.38 6.01
CA SER A 61 -30.60 -24.69 6.62
C SER A 61 -31.92 -25.33 7.06
N SER A 62 -32.91 -24.51 7.47
CA SER A 62 -34.22 -24.95 7.95
C SER A 62 -35.05 -25.66 6.85
N TRP A 63 -34.84 -25.33 5.58
CA TRP A 63 -35.57 -25.88 4.44
C TRP A 63 -34.68 -26.57 3.40
N SER A 64 -33.37 -26.59 3.61
CA SER A 64 -32.39 -27.14 2.67
C SER A 64 -32.63 -28.62 2.31
N ALA A 65 -33.24 -29.39 3.21
CA ALA A 65 -33.65 -30.76 2.92
C ALA A 65 -34.64 -30.87 1.74
N LEU A 66 -35.42 -29.82 1.47
CA LEU A 66 -36.36 -29.78 0.33
C LEU A 66 -35.63 -29.69 -1.01
N LEU A 67 -34.39 -29.22 -1.05
CA LEU A 67 -33.56 -29.16 -2.28
C LEU A 67 -33.23 -30.52 -2.86
N SER A 68 -33.34 -31.60 -2.07
CA SER A 68 -33.17 -32.98 -2.54
C SER A 68 -34.38 -33.55 -3.30
N GLN A 69 -35.50 -32.84 -3.33
CA GLN A 69 -36.65 -33.24 -4.14
C GLN A 69 -36.31 -33.19 -5.65
N PRO A 70 -36.82 -34.16 -6.43
CA PRO A 70 -36.56 -34.17 -7.85
C PRO A 70 -37.23 -32.97 -8.53
N LEU A 71 -36.42 -32.12 -9.16
CA LEU A 71 -36.86 -30.99 -9.98
C LEU A 71 -36.63 -31.29 -11.48
N PRO A 72 -37.41 -30.75 -12.39
CA PRO A 72 -37.22 -30.92 -13.82
C PRO A 72 -35.97 -30.20 -14.35
N PHE A 73 -35.31 -29.40 -13.53
CA PHE A 73 -34.10 -28.63 -13.83
C PHE A 73 -33.12 -28.63 -12.66
N SER A 74 -31.86 -28.30 -12.94
CA SER A 74 -30.85 -28.19 -11.91
C SER A 74 -31.08 -26.92 -11.06
N VAL A 75 -30.95 -27.06 -9.73
CA VAL A 75 -31.06 -25.92 -8.78
C VAL A 75 -30.06 -24.81 -9.13
N SER A 76 -28.86 -25.17 -9.59
CA SER A 76 -27.82 -24.20 -9.99
C SER A 76 -28.15 -23.40 -11.26
N SER A 77 -29.16 -23.83 -12.05
CA SER A 77 -29.60 -23.12 -13.26
C SER A 77 -30.69 -22.10 -13.02
N ILE A 78 -31.31 -22.10 -11.83
CA ILE A 78 -32.44 -21.24 -11.49
C ILE A 78 -32.07 -19.77 -11.48
N VAL A 79 -30.94 -19.45 -10.81
CA VAL A 79 -30.43 -18.08 -10.70
C VAL A 79 -29.02 -18.04 -11.26
N LYS A 80 -28.82 -17.29 -12.34
CA LYS A 80 -27.51 -17.05 -12.92
C LYS A 80 -27.19 -15.57 -12.83
N VAL A 81 -25.93 -15.26 -12.48
CA VAL A 81 -25.43 -13.89 -12.58
C VAL A 81 -25.27 -13.53 -14.04
N LYS A 82 -25.97 -12.47 -14.47
CA LYS A 82 -25.85 -11.93 -15.83
C LYS A 82 -24.66 -10.96 -15.90
N GLU A 83 -24.59 -10.04 -14.96
CA GLU A 83 -23.59 -8.99 -14.94
C GLU A 83 -23.38 -8.48 -13.51
N VAL A 84 -22.13 -8.18 -13.17
CA VAL A 84 -21.76 -7.50 -11.91
C VAL A 84 -21.13 -6.16 -12.30
N VAL A 85 -21.80 -5.07 -11.97
CA VAL A 85 -21.30 -3.72 -12.22
C VAL A 85 -20.41 -3.33 -11.06
N LYS A 86 -19.16 -2.98 -11.39
CA LYS A 86 -18.16 -2.49 -10.45
C LYS A 86 -17.82 -1.05 -10.82
N THR A 87 -17.72 -0.19 -9.83
CA THR A 87 -17.17 1.17 -9.96
C THR A 87 -15.78 1.19 -9.35
N SER A 88 -14.93 2.12 -9.76
CA SER A 88 -13.62 2.34 -9.13
C SER A 88 -13.67 3.56 -8.21
N GLU A 89 -13.07 3.44 -7.05
CA GLU A 89 -12.88 4.51 -6.08
C GLU A 89 -11.38 4.71 -5.84
N ASN A 90 -10.94 5.96 -5.65
CA ASN A 90 -9.55 6.26 -5.34
C ASN A 90 -9.38 6.50 -3.83
N ILE A 91 -8.64 5.62 -3.17
CA ILE A 91 -8.34 5.72 -1.73
C ILE A 91 -6.83 5.90 -1.56
N ALA A 92 -6.43 7.06 -1.07
CA ALA A 92 -5.02 7.42 -0.84
C ALA A 92 -4.10 7.17 -2.06
N GLY A 93 -4.64 7.38 -3.28
CA GLY A 93 -3.92 7.18 -4.55
C GLY A 93 -3.90 5.73 -5.05
N VAL A 94 -4.74 4.86 -4.49
CA VAL A 94 -4.97 3.48 -4.96
C VAL A 94 -6.36 3.39 -5.56
N GLU A 95 -6.47 2.91 -6.79
CA GLU A 95 -7.76 2.61 -7.40
C GLU A 95 -8.25 1.24 -6.92
N VAL A 96 -9.41 1.23 -6.27
CA VAL A 96 -10.01 0.04 -5.68
C VAL A 96 -11.41 -0.19 -6.24
N PRO A 97 -11.80 -1.45 -6.46
CA PRO A 97 -13.14 -1.77 -6.94
C PRO A 97 -14.18 -1.56 -5.83
N LEU A 98 -15.33 -1.01 -6.21
CA LEU A 98 -16.52 -0.88 -5.39
C LEU A 98 -17.68 -1.63 -6.05
N PHE A 99 -18.46 -2.36 -5.26
CA PHE A 99 -19.68 -3.01 -5.74
C PHE A 99 -20.77 -1.95 -5.97
N GLU A 100 -21.35 -1.92 -7.15
CA GLU A 100 -22.46 -1.03 -7.48
C GLU A 100 -23.78 -1.80 -7.56
N SER A 101 -23.85 -2.73 -8.48
CA SER A 101 -25.08 -3.51 -8.69
C SER A 101 -24.79 -4.88 -9.29
N ILE A 102 -25.78 -5.79 -9.17
CA ILE A 102 -25.74 -7.10 -9.78
C ILE A 102 -27.07 -7.36 -10.50
N SER A 103 -26.99 -7.88 -11.71
CA SER A 103 -28.14 -8.30 -12.47
C SER A 103 -28.21 -9.83 -12.58
N PHE A 104 -29.41 -10.36 -12.41
CA PHE A 104 -29.65 -11.80 -12.46
C PHE A 104 -30.49 -12.18 -13.69
N SER A 105 -30.18 -13.35 -14.24
CA SER A 105 -31.08 -14.07 -15.16
C SER A 105 -31.73 -15.20 -14.40
N ILE A 106 -33.07 -15.20 -14.35
CA ILE A 106 -33.84 -16.23 -13.68
C ILE A 106 -34.39 -17.13 -14.77
N LEU A 107 -34.39 -18.44 -14.53
CA LEU A 107 -35.04 -19.40 -15.40
C LEU A 107 -36.57 -19.24 -15.29
N ASP A 108 -37.25 -19.14 -16.43
CA ASP A 108 -38.72 -19.14 -16.44
C ASP A 108 -39.22 -20.54 -16.09
N TYR A 109 -40.02 -20.61 -15.03
CA TYR A 109 -40.62 -21.84 -14.56
C TYR A 109 -42.11 -21.64 -14.29
N SER A 110 -42.88 -22.72 -14.46
CA SER A 110 -44.34 -22.65 -14.24
C SER A 110 -44.67 -22.86 -12.77
N TYR A 111 -45.39 -21.92 -12.17
CA TYR A 111 -45.82 -21.98 -10.77
C TYR A 111 -46.74 -23.17 -10.45
N LEU A 112 -47.41 -23.75 -11.49
CA LEU A 112 -48.29 -24.89 -11.31
C LEU A 112 -47.57 -26.23 -11.20
N PHE A 113 -46.34 -26.32 -11.73
CA PHE A 113 -45.57 -27.56 -11.80
C PHE A 113 -44.31 -27.55 -10.90
N THR A 114 -44.15 -26.46 -10.15
CA THR A 114 -42.97 -26.31 -9.26
C THR A 114 -43.41 -26.27 -7.80
N PRO A 115 -42.61 -26.80 -6.87
CA PRO A 115 -42.89 -26.75 -5.45
C PRO A 115 -42.96 -25.30 -4.91
N VAL A 116 -43.88 -25.05 -3.98
CA VAL A 116 -44.12 -23.71 -3.37
C VAL A 116 -42.86 -23.10 -2.72
N TRP A 117 -41.95 -23.92 -2.23
CA TRP A 117 -40.71 -23.44 -1.62
C TRP A 117 -39.73 -22.83 -2.61
N LEU A 118 -39.88 -23.06 -3.92
CA LEU A 118 -38.92 -22.62 -4.93
C LEU A 118 -38.81 -21.10 -5.03
N ASP A 119 -39.92 -20.37 -4.92
CA ASP A 119 -39.93 -18.90 -4.98
C ASP A 119 -39.12 -18.29 -3.83
N ARG A 120 -39.29 -18.84 -2.64
CA ARG A 120 -38.47 -18.44 -1.47
C ARG A 120 -37.00 -18.77 -1.69
N ALA A 121 -36.70 -19.95 -2.22
CA ALA A 121 -35.34 -20.36 -2.55
C ALA A 121 -34.66 -19.39 -3.55
N VAL A 122 -35.38 -18.94 -4.58
CA VAL A 122 -34.91 -17.99 -5.58
C VAL A 122 -34.51 -16.66 -4.93
N VAL A 123 -35.30 -16.15 -3.99
CA VAL A 123 -34.97 -14.90 -3.26
C VAL A 123 -33.72 -15.08 -2.41
N GLU A 124 -33.67 -16.12 -1.56
CA GLU A 124 -32.54 -16.38 -0.68
C GLU A 124 -31.24 -16.68 -1.47
N PHE A 125 -31.34 -17.35 -2.63
CA PHE A 125 -30.18 -17.54 -3.53
C PHE A 125 -29.67 -16.24 -4.12
N LYS A 126 -30.55 -15.32 -4.53
CA LYS A 126 -30.13 -14.00 -5.02
C LYS A 126 -29.39 -13.22 -3.94
N ASP A 127 -29.91 -13.23 -2.71
CA ASP A 127 -29.28 -12.55 -1.57
C ASP A 127 -27.91 -13.15 -1.28
N LEU A 128 -27.80 -14.49 -1.22
CA LEU A 128 -26.54 -15.19 -0.99
C LEU A 128 -25.51 -14.91 -2.09
N ILE A 129 -25.92 -14.94 -3.36
CA ILE A 129 -25.04 -14.66 -4.50
C ILE A 129 -24.59 -13.19 -4.45
N THR A 130 -25.50 -12.27 -4.13
CA THR A 130 -25.17 -10.83 -3.99
C THR A 130 -24.14 -10.60 -2.90
N LEU A 131 -24.33 -11.20 -1.73
CA LEU A 131 -23.38 -11.10 -0.61
C LEU A 131 -22.03 -11.74 -0.98
N ARG A 132 -22.04 -12.88 -1.68
CA ARG A 132 -20.82 -13.54 -2.14
C ARG A 132 -20.03 -12.67 -3.11
N GLU A 133 -20.67 -12.02 -4.09
CA GLU A 133 -19.99 -11.15 -5.03
C GLU A 133 -19.50 -9.85 -4.34
N LYS A 134 -20.28 -9.29 -3.41
CA LYS A 134 -19.82 -8.19 -2.54
C LYS A 134 -18.56 -8.58 -1.75
N TYR A 135 -18.58 -9.74 -1.11
CA TYR A 135 -17.43 -10.23 -0.35
C TYR A 135 -16.18 -10.41 -1.22
N LYS A 136 -16.36 -10.93 -2.44
CA LYS A 136 -15.28 -11.12 -3.40
C LYS A 136 -14.63 -9.78 -3.80
N ILE A 137 -15.45 -8.77 -4.07
CA ILE A 137 -14.98 -7.42 -4.43
C ILE A 137 -14.28 -6.75 -3.23
N ILE A 138 -14.83 -6.89 -2.02
CA ILE A 138 -14.20 -6.37 -0.81
C ILE A 138 -12.86 -7.05 -0.53
N LYS A 139 -12.76 -8.36 -0.78
CA LYS A 139 -11.49 -9.09 -0.65
C LYS A 139 -10.45 -8.62 -1.68
N GLU A 140 -10.87 -8.33 -2.91
CA GLU A 140 -10.03 -7.73 -3.94
C GLU A 140 -9.54 -6.33 -3.51
N LYS A 141 -10.46 -5.47 -3.03
CA LYS A 141 -10.16 -4.15 -2.45
C LYS A 141 -9.15 -4.25 -1.29
N LEU A 142 -9.37 -5.18 -0.37
CA LEU A 142 -8.48 -5.40 0.79
C LEU A 142 -7.07 -5.79 0.33
N SER A 143 -6.95 -6.71 -0.62
CA SER A 143 -5.65 -7.15 -1.15
C SER A 143 -4.86 -6.01 -1.78
N LEU A 144 -5.51 -5.12 -2.54
CA LEU A 144 -4.87 -3.96 -3.17
C LEU A 144 -4.38 -2.95 -2.12
N LEU A 145 -5.21 -2.66 -1.11
CA LEU A 145 -4.85 -1.74 -0.03
C LEU A 145 -3.73 -2.30 0.87
N GLU A 146 -3.75 -3.58 1.20
CA GLU A 146 -2.70 -4.24 1.99
C GLU A 146 -1.36 -4.24 1.26
N GLU A 147 -1.35 -4.46 -0.06
CA GLU A 147 -0.13 -4.41 -0.85
C GLU A 147 0.47 -3.00 -0.90
N GLU A 148 -0.35 -1.96 -1.11
CA GLU A 148 0.13 -0.57 -1.09
C GLU A 148 0.59 -0.13 0.31
N LEU A 149 -0.11 -0.58 1.36
CA LEU A 149 0.31 -0.37 2.75
C LEU A 149 1.67 -1.01 3.02
N ARG A 150 1.88 -2.23 2.54
CA ARG A 150 3.15 -2.95 2.64
C ARG A 150 4.27 -2.19 1.94
N GLN A 151 4.03 -1.74 0.71
CA GLN A 151 5.02 -0.97 -0.06
C GLN A 151 5.33 0.37 0.60
N THR A 152 4.32 1.09 1.09
CA THR A 152 4.50 2.35 1.81
C THR A 152 5.29 2.15 3.09
N ASN A 153 5.02 1.08 3.83
CA ASN A 153 5.76 0.73 5.04
C ASN A 153 7.25 0.42 4.75
N ILE A 154 7.54 -0.29 3.66
CA ILE A 154 8.92 -0.54 3.21
C ILE A 154 9.63 0.78 2.89
N LYS A 155 8.95 1.70 2.16
CA LYS A 155 9.51 3.02 1.82
C LYS A 155 9.80 3.85 3.08
N VAL A 156 8.86 3.92 4.01
CA VAL A 156 9.03 4.63 5.30
C VAL A 156 10.22 4.06 6.07
N ASN A 157 10.28 2.74 6.24
CA ASN A 157 11.38 2.08 6.94
C ASN A 157 12.74 2.29 6.24
N LEU A 158 12.77 2.25 4.91
CA LEU A 158 13.99 2.51 4.15
C LEU A 158 14.50 3.94 4.37
N PHE A 159 13.61 4.93 4.33
CA PHE A 159 13.99 6.33 4.53
C PHE A 159 14.47 6.58 5.96
N GLU A 160 13.72 6.11 6.95
CA GLU A 160 13.95 6.38 8.36
C GLU A 160 15.18 5.63 8.90
N LYS A 161 15.28 4.32 8.60
CA LYS A 161 16.28 3.45 9.22
C LYS A 161 17.58 3.33 8.42
N ARG A 162 17.58 3.64 7.12
CA ARG A 162 18.76 3.47 6.26
C ARG A 162 19.19 4.76 5.60
N MET A 163 18.36 5.37 4.77
CA MET A 163 18.79 6.50 3.93
C MET A 163 19.14 7.75 4.74
N ILE A 164 18.30 8.12 5.71
CA ILE A 164 18.53 9.32 6.54
C ILE A 164 19.79 9.17 7.41
N PRO A 165 20.01 8.06 8.14
CA PRO A 165 21.25 7.86 8.89
C PRO A 165 22.49 7.81 7.98
N GLU A 166 22.41 7.12 6.84
CA GLU A 166 23.51 7.02 5.88
C GLU A 166 23.91 8.39 5.32
N CYS A 167 22.93 9.23 4.92
CA CYS A 167 23.19 10.60 4.46
C CYS A 167 23.86 11.45 5.56
N LYS A 168 23.40 11.34 6.82
CA LYS A 168 24.02 12.06 7.95
C LYS A 168 25.47 11.65 8.18
N GLU A 169 25.74 10.35 8.12
CA GLU A 169 27.10 9.82 8.28
C GLU A 169 28.02 10.24 7.14
N ASN A 170 27.52 10.20 5.91
CA ASN A 170 28.23 10.64 4.71
C ASN A 170 28.61 12.12 4.80
N ILE A 171 27.65 12.96 5.17
CA ILE A 171 27.90 14.40 5.39
C ILE A 171 28.99 14.62 6.46
N ARG A 172 28.95 13.85 7.54
CA ARG A 172 29.96 13.90 8.61
C ARG A 172 31.34 13.52 8.10
N LYS A 173 31.46 12.39 7.37
CA LYS A 173 32.73 11.94 6.80
C LYS A 173 33.35 12.97 5.85
N ILE A 174 32.50 13.51 4.92
CA ILE A 174 32.94 14.52 3.97
C ILE A 174 33.38 15.82 4.72
N LYS A 175 32.63 16.22 5.76
CA LYS A 175 32.97 17.41 6.55
C LYS A 175 34.31 17.29 7.24
N ILE A 176 34.62 16.13 7.84
CA ILE A 176 35.92 15.87 8.50
C ILE A 176 37.03 15.96 7.45
N PHE A 177 36.90 15.25 6.32
CA PHE A 177 37.91 15.24 5.27
C PHE A 177 38.17 16.64 4.69
N LEU A 178 37.13 17.45 4.45
CA LEU A 178 37.31 18.82 3.98
C LEU A 178 37.97 19.71 5.04
N GLY A 179 37.63 19.52 6.32
CA GLY A 179 38.33 20.21 7.43
C GLY A 179 39.83 19.88 7.48
N ASP A 180 40.19 18.61 7.33
CA ASP A 180 41.60 18.19 7.31
C ASP A 180 42.37 18.79 6.12
N GLN A 181 41.71 18.85 4.93
CA GLN A 181 42.28 19.51 3.77
C GLN A 181 42.48 21.02 3.99
N GLU A 182 41.51 21.70 4.62
CA GLU A 182 41.63 23.12 4.93
C GLU A 182 42.79 23.38 5.94
N ILE A 183 42.94 22.55 6.95
CA ILE A 183 44.06 22.62 7.92
C ILE A 183 45.39 22.39 7.19
N ALA A 184 45.49 21.35 6.37
CA ALA A 184 46.68 21.06 5.59
C ALA A 184 47.07 22.22 4.65
N ALA A 185 46.11 22.85 4.02
CA ALA A 185 46.34 24.02 3.17
C ALA A 185 46.87 25.22 3.95
N ILE A 186 46.30 25.48 5.15
CA ILE A 186 46.81 26.54 6.05
C ILE A 186 48.23 26.26 6.53
N CYS A 187 48.54 25.01 6.92
CA CYS A 187 49.87 24.60 7.30
C CYS A 187 50.88 24.80 6.17
N ASN A 188 50.54 24.35 4.97
CA ASN A 188 51.39 24.53 3.79
C ASN A 188 51.61 26.01 3.44
N ALA A 189 50.57 26.86 3.58
CA ALA A 189 50.68 28.31 3.37
C ALA A 189 51.62 28.96 4.42
N LYS A 190 51.54 28.55 5.69
CA LYS A 190 52.50 29.02 6.73
C LYS A 190 53.93 28.62 6.44
N ILE A 191 54.18 27.33 6.09
CA ILE A 191 55.49 26.84 5.73
C ILE A 191 56.05 27.59 4.51
N ALA A 192 55.21 27.87 3.51
CA ALA A 192 55.61 28.64 2.33
C ALA A 192 56.01 30.07 2.72
N LYS A 193 55.24 30.73 3.60
CA LYS A 193 55.53 32.07 4.11
C LYS A 193 56.86 32.10 4.88
N ASP A 194 57.02 31.17 5.81
CA ASP A 194 58.28 31.07 6.59
C ASP A 194 59.53 30.83 5.70
N LYS A 195 59.36 30.09 4.61
CA LYS A 195 60.45 29.88 3.62
C LYS A 195 60.74 31.15 2.80
N LEU A 196 59.75 31.93 2.47
CA LEU A 196 59.95 33.20 1.76
C LEU A 196 60.62 34.22 2.67
N GLU A 197 60.14 34.39 3.91
CA GLU A 197 60.78 35.28 4.91
C GLU A 197 62.23 34.92 5.18
N LYS A 198 62.60 33.63 5.20
CA LYS A 198 64.00 33.19 5.34
C LYS A 198 64.85 33.43 4.10
N LYS A 199 64.24 33.52 2.90
CA LYS A 199 64.95 33.79 1.64
C LYS A 199 65.21 35.29 1.46
N ASP A 200 64.31 36.13 2.03
CA ASP A 200 64.39 37.60 1.92
C ASP A 200 65.31 38.20 3.02
N LEU A 201 65.85 37.38 3.95
CA LEU A 201 66.93 37.79 4.84
C LEU A 201 68.26 37.73 4.03
N PRO A 202 68.91 38.86 3.76
CA PRO A 202 70.18 38.85 3.07
C PRO A 202 71.20 38.07 3.91
N GLU A 203 71.93 37.15 3.28
CA GLU A 203 73.13 36.57 3.87
C GLU A 203 74.07 37.71 4.26
N ALA A 204 74.13 38.02 5.60
CA ALA A 204 75.08 38.94 6.11
C ALA A 204 76.42 38.21 6.06
N VAL A 205 77.31 38.67 5.11
CA VAL A 205 78.72 38.33 5.02
C VAL A 205 79.46 38.80 6.27
#